data_7a74b991af09151f0d4416f5965e38fb
#
_entry.id   7a74b991af09151f0d4416f5965e38fb
#
_cell.length_a   1.000
_cell.length_b   1.000
_cell.length_c   1.000
_cell.angle_alpha   90.00
_cell.angle_beta   90.00
_cell.angle_gamma   90.00
#
_symmetry.space_group_name_H-M   'P 1'
#
loop_
_entity.id
_entity.type
_entity.pdbx_description
1 polymer ?
#
loop_
_entity_poly.entity_id
_entity_poly.type
_entity_poly.pdbx_seq_one_letter_code
_entity_poly.pdbx_strand_id
1 'polypeptide(L)'
;MKRVKTDDPNSVDIFINALKNNQIIAYPTDTIYGLGTDINNNEGIDRINSIKIRKQPMSVALGNFEIIKSNIRAKEEMLKKIEETLKDGSTCIVQYLSLIHI
;
A
#
# COMPACT_ATOMS: atom_id res chain seq x y z
N MET A 1 3.26 21.97 -0.91
CA MET A 1 3.87 20.62 -1.02
C MET A 1 5.15 20.59 -0.21
N LYS A 2 5.30 19.57 0.62
CA LYS A 2 6.51 19.40 1.43
C LYS A 2 7.41 18.34 0.80
N ARG A 3 8.70 18.65 0.68
CA ARG A 3 9.70 17.72 0.18
C ARG A 3 10.62 17.29 1.32
N VAL A 4 10.90 16.00 1.38
CA VAL A 4 11.77 15.42 2.40
C VAL A 4 12.76 14.48 1.72
N LYS A 5 14.05 14.62 2.06
CA LYS A 5 15.07 13.70 1.55
C LYS A 5 14.94 12.33 2.19
N THR A 6 15.15 11.28 1.41
CA THR A 6 15.04 9.90 1.91
C THR A 6 16.08 9.57 2.98
N ASP A 7 17.22 10.24 2.99
CA ASP A 7 18.26 10.08 3.99
C ASP A 7 18.05 10.95 5.25
N ASP A 8 17.00 11.78 5.28
CA ASP A 8 16.63 12.54 6.47
C ASP A 8 16.21 11.56 7.58
N PRO A 9 16.80 11.63 8.79
CA PRO A 9 16.44 10.70 9.87
C PRO A 9 14.98 10.82 10.32
N ASN A 10 14.29 11.92 10.00
CA ASN A 10 12.88 12.12 10.33
C ASN A 10 11.92 11.77 9.18
N SER A 11 12.42 11.29 8.04
CA SER A 11 11.60 11.08 6.85
C SER A 11 10.45 10.10 7.08
N VAL A 12 10.70 9.00 7.80
CA VAL A 12 9.67 7.99 8.07
C VAL A 12 8.56 8.58 8.95
N ASP A 13 8.91 9.32 10.01
CA ASP A 13 7.93 9.94 10.89
C ASP A 13 7.10 10.98 10.16
N ILE A 14 7.72 11.76 9.29
CA ILE A 14 7.02 12.76 8.46
C ILE A 14 6.02 12.08 7.54
N PHE A 15 6.39 10.98 6.89
CA PHE A 15 5.49 10.24 6.02
C PHE A 15 4.35 9.58 6.80
N ILE A 16 4.63 9.00 7.94
CA ILE A 16 3.60 8.40 8.79
C ILE A 16 2.59 9.47 9.22
N ASN A 17 3.04 10.63 9.64
CA ASN A 17 2.15 11.74 10.01
C ASN A 17 1.32 12.22 8.82
N ALA A 18 1.91 12.30 7.64
CA ALA A 18 1.17 12.67 6.43
C ALA A 18 0.05 11.66 6.15
N LEU A 19 0.34 10.36 6.23
CA LEU A 19 -0.67 9.32 6.03
C LEU A 19 -1.79 9.39 7.07
N LYS A 20 -1.46 9.63 8.33
CA LYS A 20 -2.44 9.80 9.41
C LYS A 20 -3.34 11.02 9.21
N ASN A 21 -2.86 12.04 8.53
CA ASN A 21 -3.60 13.25 8.22
C ASN A 21 -4.31 13.19 6.85
N ASN A 22 -4.50 11.98 6.32
CA ASN A 22 -5.21 11.74 5.06
C ASN A 22 -4.58 12.45 3.87
N GLN A 23 -3.26 12.55 3.86
CA GLN A 23 -2.52 13.15 2.75
C GLN A 23 -2.02 12.08 1.78
N ILE A 24 -1.72 12.49 0.57
CA ILE A 24 -1.09 11.66 -0.44
C ILE A 24 0.42 11.88 -0.37
N ILE A 25 1.17 10.79 -0.40
CA ILE A 25 2.63 10.83 -0.43
C ILE A 25 3.14 10.33 -1.78
N ALA A 26 4.27 10.88 -2.21
CA ALA A 26 5.05 10.36 -3.33
C ALA A 26 6.37 9.85 -2.74
N TYR A 27 6.77 8.65 -3.13
CA TYR A 27 7.95 8.01 -2.55
C TYR A 27 8.73 7.25 -3.63
N PRO A 28 10.06 7.14 -3.46
CA PRO A 28 10.86 6.35 -4.38
C PRO A 28 10.72 4.86 -4.08
N THR A 29 10.78 4.05 -5.13
CA THR A 29 10.87 2.60 -5.03
C THR A 29 12.16 2.13 -5.71
N ASP A 30 12.37 0.83 -5.76
CA ASP A 30 13.52 0.24 -6.44
C ASP A 30 13.49 0.42 -7.97
N THR A 31 12.36 0.78 -8.53
CA THR A 31 12.18 0.99 -9.97
C THR A 31 11.72 2.42 -10.30
N ILE A 32 10.52 2.79 -9.89
CA ILE A 32 9.91 4.10 -10.19
C ILE A 32 9.38 4.74 -8.91
N TYR A 33 8.95 5.99 -9.01
CA TYR A 33 8.26 6.65 -7.90
C TYR A 33 6.82 6.15 -7.79
N GLY A 34 6.34 6.03 -6.56
CA GLY A 34 4.98 5.64 -6.26
C GLY A 34 4.20 6.78 -5.62
N LEU A 35 2.88 6.71 -5.76
CA LEU A 35 1.94 7.54 -5.00
C LEU A 35 1.20 6.64 -4.00
N GLY A 36 1.03 7.12 -2.79
CA GLY A 36 0.35 6.34 -1.76
C GLY A 36 -0.47 7.19 -0.81
N THR A 37 -1.44 6.56 -0.17
CA THR A 37 -2.24 7.16 0.88
C THR A 37 -2.69 6.06 1.84
N ASP A 38 -3.29 6.43 2.96
CA ASP A 38 -3.81 5.46 3.92
C ASP A 38 -4.95 4.65 3.29
N ILE A 39 -5.01 3.37 3.60
CA ILE A 39 -6.02 2.45 3.05
C ILE A 39 -7.45 2.86 3.40
N ASN A 40 -7.64 3.60 4.50
CA ASN A 40 -8.93 4.10 4.93
C ASN A 40 -9.28 5.48 4.36
N ASN A 41 -8.37 6.07 3.60
CA ASN A 41 -8.58 7.39 2.99
C ASN A 41 -9.18 7.24 1.60
N ASN A 42 -10.50 7.07 1.52
CA ASN A 42 -11.21 6.87 0.25
C ASN A 42 -11.05 8.06 -0.71
N GLU A 43 -11.07 9.29 -0.19
CA GLU A 43 -10.85 10.47 -1.03
C GLU A 43 -9.46 10.48 -1.64
N GLY A 44 -8.44 10.10 -0.86
CA GLY A 44 -7.07 10.00 -1.34
C GLY A 44 -6.91 8.94 -2.42
N ILE A 45 -7.55 7.79 -2.23
CA ILE A 45 -7.53 6.69 -3.21
C ILE A 45 -8.17 7.15 -4.53
N ASP A 46 -9.33 7.79 -4.45
CA ASP A 46 -10.01 8.31 -5.64
C ASP A 46 -9.19 9.36 -6.34
N ARG A 47 -8.52 10.22 -5.58
CA ARG A 47 -7.66 11.26 -6.13
C ARG A 47 -6.45 10.69 -6.86
N ILE A 48 -5.81 9.67 -6.29
CA ILE A 48 -4.69 8.99 -6.95
C ILE A 48 -5.15 8.36 -8.26
N ASN A 49 -6.29 7.67 -8.26
CA ASN A 49 -6.83 7.06 -9.46
C ASN A 49 -7.18 8.10 -10.52
N SER A 50 -7.67 9.27 -10.13
CA SER A 50 -7.94 10.38 -11.04
C SER A 50 -6.67 10.93 -11.67
N ILE A 51 -5.61 11.10 -10.87
CA ILE A 51 -4.31 11.58 -11.38
C ILE A 51 -3.75 10.60 -12.40
N LYS A 52 -3.87 9.30 -12.15
CA LYS A 52 -3.36 8.25 -13.03
C LYS A 52 -4.30 7.91 -14.18
N ILE A 53 -5.47 8.53 -14.22
CA ILE A 53 -6.50 8.28 -15.26
C ILE A 53 -6.80 6.78 -15.38
N ARG A 54 -7.08 6.14 -14.24
CA ARG A 54 -7.39 4.72 -14.21
C ARG A 54 -8.48 4.42 -13.18
N LYS A 55 -9.23 3.33 -13.40
CA LYS A 55 -10.24 2.81 -12.48
C LYS A 55 -9.90 1.40 -12.03
N GLN A 56 -8.64 1.17 -11.74
CA GLN A 56 -8.15 -0.14 -11.32
C GLN A 56 -7.97 -0.21 -9.80
N PRO A 57 -8.14 -1.38 -9.19
CA PRO A 57 -7.77 -1.56 -7.79
C PRO A 57 -6.31 -1.22 -7.57
N MET A 58 -6.02 -0.66 -6.41
CA MET A 58 -4.66 -0.29 -6.03
C MET A 58 -4.02 -1.42 -5.22
N SER A 59 -2.70 -1.51 -5.31
CA SER A 59 -1.95 -2.41 -4.45
C SER A 59 -1.96 -1.91 -3.02
N VAL A 60 -1.96 -2.83 -2.07
CA VAL A 60 -1.88 -2.53 -0.64
C VAL A 60 -0.58 -3.07 -0.09
N ALA A 61 0.16 -2.22 0.62
CA ALA A 61 1.35 -2.63 1.34
C ALA A 61 1.00 -2.81 2.82
N LEU A 62 1.32 -3.97 3.35
CA LEU A 62 1.09 -4.29 4.76
C LEU A 62 2.43 -4.59 5.43
N GLY A 63 2.54 -4.29 6.72
CA GLY A 63 3.80 -4.28 7.44
C GLY A 63 4.46 -5.66 7.61
N ASN A 64 3.66 -6.73 7.64
CA ASN A 64 4.18 -8.09 7.76
C ASN A 64 3.14 -9.11 7.27
N PHE A 65 3.57 -10.36 7.12
CA PHE A 65 2.70 -11.41 6.59
C PHE A 65 1.55 -11.78 7.53
N GLU A 66 1.73 -11.65 8.84
CA GLU A 66 0.65 -11.94 9.80
C GLU A 66 -0.53 -10.97 9.62
N ILE A 67 -0.25 -9.71 9.33
CA ILE A 67 -1.30 -8.73 9.01
C ILE A 67 -1.98 -9.11 7.70
N ILE A 68 -1.23 -9.56 6.71
CA ILE A 68 -1.79 -10.02 5.44
C ILE A 68 -2.72 -11.20 5.67
N LYS A 69 -2.28 -12.20 6.42
CA LYS A 69 -3.09 -13.40 6.72
C LYS A 69 -4.43 -13.06 7.37
N SER A 70 -4.45 -12.09 8.26
CA SER A 70 -5.67 -11.69 8.98
C SER A 70 -6.65 -10.92 8.11
N ASN A 71 -6.23 -10.42 6.95
CA ASN A 71 -7.05 -9.58 6.08
C ASN A 71 -7.47 -10.27 4.77
N ILE A 72 -7.04 -11.49 4.52
CA ILE A 72 -7.37 -12.20 3.29
C ILE A 72 -8.08 -13.51 3.59
N ARG A 73 -8.86 -13.97 2.61
CA ARG A 73 -9.55 -15.25 2.67
C ARG A 73 -8.81 -16.26 1.81
N ALA A 74 -8.08 -17.18 2.43
CA ALA A 74 -7.36 -18.22 1.73
C ALA A 74 -7.12 -19.42 2.64
N LYS A 75 -7.05 -20.62 2.03
CA LYS A 75 -6.66 -21.85 2.74
C LYS A 75 -5.16 -21.83 3.03
N GLU A 76 -4.71 -22.63 4.00
CA GLU A 76 -3.30 -22.65 4.41
C GLU A 76 -2.33 -22.95 3.26
N GLU A 77 -2.69 -23.86 2.35
CA GLU A 77 -1.85 -24.13 1.18
C GLU A 77 -1.67 -22.92 0.29
N MET A 78 -2.75 -22.16 0.10
CA MET A 78 -2.69 -20.93 -0.68
C MET A 78 -1.90 -19.85 0.06
N LEU A 79 -2.03 -19.75 1.38
CA LEU A 79 -1.27 -18.80 2.19
C LEU A 79 0.23 -19.03 2.05
N LYS A 80 0.68 -20.27 2.01
CA LYS A 80 2.10 -20.57 1.79
C LYS A 80 2.58 -20.10 0.42
N LYS A 81 1.78 -20.33 -0.61
CA LYS A 81 2.11 -19.85 -1.96
C LYS A 81 2.16 -18.34 -2.05
N ILE A 82 1.23 -17.67 -1.38
CA ILE A 82 1.19 -16.20 -1.32
C ILE A 82 2.47 -15.68 -0.64
N GLU A 83 2.84 -16.25 0.49
CA GLU A 83 4.04 -15.86 1.21
C GLU A 83 5.30 -16.02 0.35
N GLU A 84 5.46 -17.15 -0.31
CA GLU A 84 6.59 -17.41 -1.20
C GLU A 84 6.63 -16.42 -2.37
N THR A 85 5.47 -16.14 -2.97
CA THR A 85 5.37 -15.22 -4.09
C THR A 85 5.71 -13.80 -3.68
N LEU A 86 5.25 -13.35 -2.52
CA LEU A 86 5.54 -12.02 -1.99
C LEU A 86 7.03 -11.87 -1.63
N LYS A 87 7.66 -12.92 -1.13
CA LYS A 87 9.11 -12.91 -0.85
C LYS A 87 9.95 -12.72 -2.10
N ASP A 88 9.44 -13.14 -3.26
CA ASP A 88 10.10 -12.92 -4.55
C ASP A 88 9.93 -11.48 -5.07
N GLY A 89 9.22 -10.63 -4.34
CA GLY A 89 8.97 -9.26 -4.76
C GLY A 89 7.79 -9.10 -5.71
N SER A 90 6.99 -10.13 -5.90
CA SER A 90 5.80 -10.08 -6.76
C SER A 90 4.58 -9.57 -6.01
N THR A 91 3.60 -9.06 -6.75
CA THR A 91 2.31 -8.66 -6.21
C THR A 91 1.31 -9.79 -6.39
N CYS A 92 0.52 -10.07 -5.34
CA CYS A 92 -0.54 -11.07 -5.40
C CYS A 92 -1.91 -10.40 -5.42
N ILE A 93 -2.82 -10.93 -6.24
CA ILE A 93 -4.22 -10.53 -6.23
C ILE A 93 -4.98 -11.56 -5.41
N VAL A 94 -5.56 -11.13 -4.29
CA VAL A 94 -6.24 -12.01 -3.34
C VAL A 94 -7.57 -11.41 -2.91
N GLN A 95 -8.44 -12.24 -2.32
CA GLN A 95 -9.72 -11.79 -1.80
C GLN A 95 -9.57 -11.28 -0.37
N TYR A 96 -10.00 -10.05 -0.13
CA TYR A 96 -10.03 -9.48 1.22
C TYR A 96 -11.23 -9.97 2.02
N LEU A 97 -11.03 -10.12 3.34
CA LEU A 97 -12.10 -10.44 4.28
C LEU A 97 -12.95 -9.21 4.64
N SER A 98 -12.35 -8.04 4.62
CA SER A 98 -13.05 -6.80 4.97
C SER A 98 -13.57 -6.09 3.73
N LEU A 99 -14.59 -5.23 3.93
CA LEU A 99 -15.21 -4.45 2.87
C LEU A 99 -14.40 -3.19 2.55
N ILE A 100 -13.10 -3.30 2.47
CA ILE A 100 -12.27 -2.18 2.05
C ILE A 100 -12.37 -2.08 0.53
N HIS A 101 -12.97 -1.01 0.06
CA HIS A 101 -13.10 -0.73 -1.37
C HIS A 101 -11.82 -0.06 -1.85
N ILE A 102 -11.00 -0.82 -2.49
CA ILE A 102 -9.74 -0.33 -3.03
C ILE A 102 -9.86 -0.18 -4.54
#